data_d11350e919352a54416da1467e4e9575
#
_entry.id   d11350e919352a54416da1467e4e9575
#
_cell.length_a   1.000
_cell.length_b   1.000
_cell.length_c   1.000
_cell.angle_alpha   90.00
_cell.angle_beta   90.00
_cell.angle_gamma   90.00
#
_symmetry.space_group_name_H-M   'P 1'
#
loop_
_entity.id
_entity.type
_entity.pdbx_description
1 polymer ?
#
loop_
_entity_poly.entity_id
_entity_poly.type
_entity_poly.pdbx_seq_one_letter_code
_entity_poly.pdbx_strand_id
1 'polypeptide(L)'
;MGELDGDFVMSINSELIYALEDRPPPLKSLFAGVQHLLASFVGIVTPALIIGGVLDLGAEISYLISMSLIASGIGTLIQATQPFGIGAKMLCLQGTSFLFVGVIITIGLYVRESGGTSTDLLSLIFGLCIAGSVLQIALSPFIPKLKKFITPLVTGIVVTSIGVSLIKVAMTDLAGGLAAESFGSPFNLFLGLA
;
A
#
# COMPACT_ATOMS: atom_id res chain seq x y z
N MET A 1 -27.53 15.52 4.70
CA MET A 1 -26.82 14.41 5.37
C MET A 1 -27.94 13.59 5.98
N GLY A 2 -28.43 12.57 5.20
CA GLY A 2 -29.59 11.79 5.57
C GLY A 2 -29.29 11.01 6.86
N GLU A 3 -30.21 11.10 7.77
CA GLU A 3 -30.34 10.27 8.95
C GLU A 3 -30.30 8.80 8.47
N LEU A 4 -29.20 8.10 8.76
CA LEU A 4 -29.13 6.66 8.52
C LEU A 4 -30.21 6.06 9.45
N ASP A 5 -31.16 5.36 8.82
CA ASP A 5 -32.28 4.74 9.48
C ASP A 5 -31.77 3.96 10.70
N GLY A 6 -32.33 4.23 11.89
CA GLY A 6 -31.90 3.60 13.15
C GLY A 6 -31.93 2.08 13.06
N ASP A 7 -32.82 1.53 12.24
CA ASP A 7 -32.94 0.09 11.98
C ASP A 7 -31.74 -0.45 11.17
N PHE A 8 -31.18 0.33 10.25
CA PHE A 8 -30.00 -0.06 9.49
C PHE A 8 -28.74 -0.10 10.39
N VAL A 9 -28.59 0.88 11.27
CA VAL A 9 -27.48 0.92 12.25
C VAL A 9 -27.60 -0.20 13.28
N MET A 10 -28.83 -0.52 13.74
CA MET A 10 -29.07 -1.66 14.64
C MET A 10 -28.81 -3.00 13.95
N SER A 11 -29.14 -3.16 12.67
CA SER A 11 -28.89 -4.41 11.93
C SER A 11 -27.40 -4.66 11.74
N ILE A 12 -26.60 -3.62 11.47
CA ILE A 12 -25.13 -3.75 11.37
C ILE A 12 -24.52 -4.13 12.72
N ASN A 13 -24.97 -3.54 13.82
CA ASN A 13 -24.46 -3.86 15.16
C ASN A 13 -24.80 -5.28 15.62
N SER A 14 -25.88 -5.89 15.10
CA SER A 14 -26.26 -7.28 15.44
C SER A 14 -25.37 -8.32 14.75
N GLU A 15 -24.66 -7.98 13.66
CA GLU A 15 -23.77 -8.88 12.93
C GLU A 15 -22.30 -8.76 13.37
N LEU A 16 -21.94 -7.68 14.08
CA LEU A 16 -20.57 -7.48 14.55
C LEU A 16 -20.32 -8.29 15.83
N ILE A 17 -19.31 -9.16 15.79
CA ILE A 17 -18.86 -9.94 16.98
C ILE A 17 -18.23 -9.00 18.02
N TYR A 18 -17.55 -7.94 17.58
CA TYR A 18 -16.95 -6.91 18.42
C TYR A 18 -17.22 -5.53 17.84
N ALA A 19 -17.68 -4.61 18.65
CA ALA A 19 -17.81 -3.20 18.30
C ALA A 19 -16.46 -2.47 18.42
N LEU A 20 -16.41 -1.21 17.98
CA LEU A 20 -15.17 -0.41 17.94
C LEU A 20 -14.52 -0.21 19.32
N GLU A 21 -15.34 -0.11 20.38
CA GLU A 21 -14.87 0.11 21.75
C GLU A 21 -14.67 -1.20 22.54
N ASP A 22 -15.00 -2.34 21.95
CA ASP A 22 -14.85 -3.63 22.61
C ASP A 22 -13.37 -4.04 22.69
N ARG A 23 -13.05 -4.77 23.74
CA ARG A 23 -11.71 -5.32 23.96
C ARG A 23 -11.76 -6.84 23.84
N PRO A 24 -11.48 -7.41 22.68
CA PRO A 24 -11.44 -8.86 22.53
C PRO A 24 -10.32 -9.46 23.39
N PRO A 25 -10.41 -10.75 23.76
CA PRO A 25 -9.37 -11.44 24.49
C PRO A 25 -8.01 -11.33 23.79
N PRO A 26 -6.90 -11.14 24.53
CA PRO A 26 -5.59 -10.86 23.94
C PRO A 26 -5.11 -11.94 22.98
N LEU A 27 -5.41 -13.20 23.24
CA LEU A 27 -5.04 -14.30 22.36
C LEU A 27 -5.77 -14.24 21.02
N LYS A 28 -7.07 -13.92 21.00
CA LYS A 28 -7.83 -13.74 19.77
C LYS A 28 -7.32 -12.53 18.97
N SER A 29 -7.01 -11.44 19.66
CA SER A 29 -6.42 -10.24 19.04
C SER A 29 -5.07 -10.53 18.40
N LEU A 30 -4.24 -11.35 19.06
CA LEU A 30 -2.93 -11.75 18.54
C LEU A 30 -3.09 -12.58 17.25
N PHE A 31 -3.95 -13.60 17.25
CA PHE A 31 -4.20 -14.41 16.06
C PHE A 31 -4.77 -13.57 14.91
N ALA A 32 -5.74 -12.72 15.17
CA ALA A 32 -6.31 -11.83 14.16
C ALA A 32 -5.24 -10.85 13.62
N GLY A 33 -4.39 -10.30 14.49
CA GLY A 33 -3.29 -9.43 14.09
C GLY A 33 -2.27 -10.13 13.20
N VAL A 34 -1.86 -11.35 13.55
CA VAL A 34 -0.93 -12.15 12.74
C VAL A 34 -1.56 -12.48 11.38
N GLN A 35 -2.81 -12.92 11.35
CA GLN A 35 -3.53 -13.20 10.11
C GLN A 35 -3.61 -11.95 9.22
N HIS A 36 -3.92 -10.80 9.80
CA HIS A 36 -4.01 -9.54 9.08
C HIS A 36 -2.64 -9.10 8.52
N LEU A 37 -1.59 -9.24 9.32
CA LEU A 37 -0.22 -8.98 8.90
C LEU A 37 0.18 -9.86 7.71
N LEU A 38 -0.05 -11.17 7.80
CA LEU A 38 0.29 -12.11 6.72
C LEU A 38 -0.48 -11.79 5.43
N ALA A 39 -1.77 -11.48 5.53
CA ALA A 39 -2.58 -11.10 4.37
C ALA A 39 -2.10 -9.81 3.68
N SER A 40 -1.54 -8.87 4.44
CA SER A 40 -1.12 -7.56 3.92
C SER A 40 0.36 -7.50 3.54
N PHE A 41 1.17 -8.45 4.04
CA PHE A 41 2.63 -8.46 3.89
C PHE A 41 3.08 -8.32 2.44
N VAL A 42 2.50 -9.14 1.56
CA VAL A 42 2.82 -9.13 0.12
C VAL A 42 2.53 -7.75 -0.47
N GLY A 43 1.36 -7.17 -0.18
CA GLY A 43 0.99 -5.84 -0.68
C GLY A 43 1.93 -4.72 -0.23
N ILE A 44 2.53 -4.84 0.96
CA ILE A 44 3.49 -3.84 1.47
C ILE A 44 4.86 -3.98 0.80
N VAL A 45 5.29 -5.22 0.57
CA VAL A 45 6.64 -5.54 0.07
C VAL A 45 6.75 -5.41 -1.46
N THR A 46 5.69 -5.74 -2.18
CA THR A 46 5.70 -5.79 -3.65
C THR A 46 6.13 -4.48 -4.32
N PRO A 47 5.67 -3.27 -3.94
CA PRO A 47 6.16 -2.04 -4.56
C PRO A 47 7.67 -1.85 -4.43
N ALA A 48 8.25 -2.19 -3.27
CA ALA A 48 9.69 -2.10 -3.07
C ALA A 48 10.45 -3.11 -3.94
N LEU A 49 9.93 -4.33 -4.10
CA LEU A 49 10.49 -5.35 -4.99
C LEU A 49 10.46 -4.91 -6.46
N ILE A 50 9.32 -4.37 -6.91
CA ILE A 50 9.16 -3.90 -8.31
C ILE A 50 10.14 -2.75 -8.60
N ILE A 51 10.17 -1.74 -7.73
CA ILE A 51 11.06 -0.58 -7.88
C ILE A 51 12.52 -1.05 -7.87
N GLY A 52 12.88 -1.87 -6.88
CA GLY A 52 14.24 -2.37 -6.73
C GLY A 52 14.70 -3.25 -7.89
N GLY A 53 13.81 -4.11 -8.41
CA GLY A 53 14.09 -4.97 -9.55
C GLY A 53 14.25 -4.19 -10.86
N VAL A 54 13.32 -3.26 -11.14
CA VAL A 54 13.37 -2.47 -12.38
C VAL A 54 14.54 -1.48 -12.40
N LEU A 55 14.89 -0.91 -11.25
CA LEU A 55 16.00 0.04 -11.13
C LEU A 55 17.35 -0.65 -10.85
N ASP A 56 17.40 -1.98 -10.81
CA ASP A 56 18.59 -2.79 -10.53
C ASP A 56 19.33 -2.32 -9.26
N LEU A 57 18.59 -2.23 -8.15
CA LEU A 57 19.13 -1.76 -6.88
C LEU A 57 19.94 -2.84 -6.12
N GLY A 58 19.95 -4.07 -6.56
CA GLY A 58 20.74 -5.15 -5.98
C GLY A 58 20.51 -5.35 -4.49
N ALA A 59 21.55 -5.23 -3.69
CA ALA A 59 21.46 -5.44 -2.22
C ALA A 59 20.55 -4.43 -1.50
N GLU A 60 20.32 -3.25 -2.07
CA GLU A 60 19.51 -2.18 -1.47
C GLU A 60 18.01 -2.49 -1.46
N ILE A 61 17.57 -3.51 -2.20
CA ILE A 61 16.17 -3.96 -2.19
C ILE A 61 15.75 -4.38 -0.77
N SER A 62 16.63 -5.08 -0.04
CA SER A 62 16.36 -5.51 1.34
C SER A 62 16.17 -4.31 2.28
N TYR A 63 16.92 -3.23 2.05
CA TYR A 63 16.77 -1.98 2.78
C TYR A 63 15.41 -1.32 2.50
N LEU A 64 15.01 -1.22 1.22
CA LEU A 64 13.70 -0.68 0.83
C LEU A 64 12.54 -1.47 1.44
N ILE A 65 12.62 -2.79 1.43
CA ILE A 65 11.61 -3.67 2.05
C ILE A 65 11.53 -3.39 3.55
N SER A 66 12.67 -3.36 4.23
CA SER A 66 12.72 -3.11 5.67
C SER A 66 12.12 -1.75 6.04
N MET A 67 12.45 -0.70 5.29
CA MET A 67 11.90 0.63 5.49
C MET A 67 10.39 0.69 5.21
N SER A 68 9.90 -0.02 4.20
CA SER A 68 8.48 -0.13 3.89
C SER A 68 7.70 -0.79 5.03
N LEU A 69 8.23 -1.86 5.60
CA LEU A 69 7.61 -2.56 6.74
C LEU A 69 7.61 -1.71 8.01
N ILE A 70 8.72 -1.03 8.32
CA ILE A 70 8.81 -0.13 9.47
C ILE A 70 7.84 1.03 9.32
N ALA A 71 7.81 1.68 8.17
CA ALA A 71 6.91 2.79 7.90
C ALA A 71 5.43 2.36 7.98
N SER A 72 5.10 1.19 7.43
CA SER A 72 3.78 0.58 7.53
C SER A 72 3.37 0.31 8.98
N GLY A 73 4.27 -0.26 9.79
CA GLY A 73 4.03 -0.52 11.20
C GLY A 73 3.77 0.76 12.00
N ILE A 74 4.62 1.77 11.81
CA ILE A 74 4.47 3.08 12.48
C ILE A 74 3.17 3.76 12.03
N GLY A 75 2.89 3.79 10.73
CA GLY A 75 1.66 4.37 10.18
C GLY A 75 0.41 3.70 10.71
N THR A 76 0.41 2.37 10.78
CA THR A 76 -0.69 1.57 11.34
C THR A 76 -0.90 1.85 12.82
N LEU A 77 0.19 1.95 13.58
CA LEU A 77 0.13 2.29 15.01
C LEU A 77 -0.47 3.68 15.23
N ILE A 78 -0.03 4.69 14.47
CA ILE A 78 -0.59 6.04 14.51
C ILE A 78 -2.07 6.02 14.16
N GLN A 79 -2.45 5.30 13.11
CA GLN A 79 -3.83 5.20 12.67
C GLN A 79 -4.75 4.56 13.72
N ALA A 80 -4.27 3.52 14.40
CA ALA A 80 -5.02 2.77 15.41
C ALA A 80 -5.11 3.51 16.75
N THR A 81 -4.01 4.15 17.20
CA THR A 81 -3.92 4.78 18.53
C THR A 81 -4.38 6.23 18.54
N GLN A 82 -4.45 6.89 17.39
CA GLN A 82 -4.85 8.28 17.22
C GLN A 82 -4.08 9.26 18.15
N PRO A 83 -2.74 9.22 18.18
CA PRO A 83 -1.98 10.15 18.99
C PRO A 83 -2.22 11.58 18.50
N PHE A 84 -2.40 12.52 19.44
CA PHE A 84 -2.64 13.95 19.14
C PHE A 84 -3.84 14.21 18.20
N GLY A 85 -4.81 13.28 18.11
CA GLY A 85 -5.97 13.42 17.22
C GLY A 85 -5.68 13.08 15.75
N ILE A 86 -4.50 12.56 15.43
CA ILE A 86 -4.10 12.13 14.07
C ILE A 86 -4.42 10.64 13.91
N GLY A 87 -5.25 10.29 12.93
CA GLY A 87 -5.69 8.93 12.67
C GLY A 87 -7.20 8.75 12.87
N ALA A 88 -7.73 7.59 12.48
CA ALA A 88 -9.15 7.31 12.51
C ALA A 88 -9.60 6.50 13.76
N LYS A 89 -8.68 6.15 14.66
CA LYS A 89 -8.93 5.26 15.82
C LYS A 89 -9.53 3.91 15.41
N MET A 90 -9.18 3.45 14.22
CA MET A 90 -9.61 2.17 13.67
C MET A 90 -8.37 1.36 13.29
N LEU A 91 -8.48 0.02 13.36
CA LEU A 91 -7.46 -0.87 12.85
C LEU A 91 -7.49 -0.83 11.32
N CYS A 92 -6.73 0.09 10.75
CA CYS A 92 -6.57 0.26 9.32
C CYS A 92 -5.08 0.16 9.00
N LEU A 93 -4.70 -0.95 8.37
CA LEU A 93 -3.32 -1.22 8.04
C LEU A 93 -2.85 -0.23 6.96
N GLN A 94 -1.77 0.48 7.25
CA GLN A 94 -1.13 1.41 6.33
C GLN A 94 -0.08 0.66 5.52
N GLY A 95 -0.16 0.73 4.21
CA GLY A 95 0.77 0.04 3.32
C GLY A 95 1.38 0.98 2.29
N THR A 96 2.29 0.45 1.50
CA THR A 96 2.88 1.14 0.35
C THR A 96 1.85 1.31 -0.77
N SER A 97 1.92 2.43 -1.49
CA SER A 97 0.97 2.73 -2.56
C SER A 97 1.54 2.37 -3.93
N PHE A 98 0.80 1.57 -4.68
CA PHE A 98 1.14 1.24 -6.08
C PHE A 98 1.01 2.43 -7.03
N LEU A 99 0.26 3.48 -6.65
CA LEU A 99 0.08 4.68 -7.47
C LEU A 99 1.39 5.39 -7.82
N PHE A 100 2.35 5.36 -6.92
CA PHE A 100 3.62 6.07 -7.10
C PHE A 100 4.71 5.22 -7.76
N VAL A 101 4.51 3.91 -7.88
CA VAL A 101 5.51 2.98 -8.44
C VAL A 101 5.93 3.39 -9.84
N GLY A 102 4.97 3.67 -10.72
CA GLY A 102 5.27 4.08 -12.11
C GLY A 102 6.07 5.39 -12.19
N VAL A 103 5.70 6.37 -11.36
CA VAL A 103 6.40 7.67 -11.32
C VAL A 103 7.84 7.50 -10.82
N ILE A 104 8.01 6.75 -9.73
CA ILE A 104 9.34 6.47 -9.15
C ILE A 104 10.23 5.74 -10.15
N ILE A 105 9.70 4.73 -10.84
CA ILE A 105 10.44 3.99 -11.85
C ILE A 105 10.86 4.91 -13.01
N THR A 106 9.94 5.72 -13.54
CA THR A 106 10.22 6.61 -14.66
C THR A 106 11.34 7.59 -14.32
N ILE A 107 11.28 8.24 -13.17
CA ILE A 107 12.31 9.18 -12.73
C ILE A 107 13.61 8.43 -12.38
N GLY A 108 13.50 7.26 -11.74
CA GLY A 108 14.65 6.43 -11.40
C GLY A 108 15.43 5.95 -12.63
N LEU A 109 14.76 5.55 -13.70
CA LEU A 109 15.41 5.19 -14.97
C LEU A 109 16.16 6.37 -15.57
N TYR A 110 15.56 7.57 -15.54
CA TYR A 110 16.24 8.79 -16.01
C TYR A 110 17.55 9.07 -15.22
N VAL A 111 17.53 8.88 -13.89
CA VAL A 111 18.74 9.01 -13.06
C VAL A 111 19.77 7.94 -13.41
N ARG A 112 19.33 6.70 -13.66
CA ARG A 112 20.22 5.59 -14.08
C ARG A 112 20.90 5.89 -15.43
N GLU A 113 20.12 6.33 -16.40
CA GLU A 113 20.64 6.72 -17.73
C GLU A 113 21.64 7.89 -17.66
N SER A 114 21.46 8.76 -16.66
CA SER A 114 22.38 9.89 -16.40
C SER A 114 23.63 9.46 -15.63
N GLY A 115 23.85 8.17 -15.38
CA GLY A 115 25.02 7.64 -14.66
C GLY A 115 24.89 7.67 -13.14
N GLY A 116 23.67 7.82 -12.60
CA GLY A 116 23.42 7.83 -11.16
C GLY A 116 23.67 6.47 -10.50
N THR A 117 24.17 6.51 -9.29
CA THR A 117 24.43 5.35 -8.44
C THR A 117 23.19 4.84 -7.73
N SER A 118 23.25 3.66 -7.11
CA SER A 118 22.16 3.13 -6.28
C SER A 118 21.84 4.05 -5.09
N THR A 119 22.84 4.73 -4.53
CA THR A 119 22.67 5.72 -3.46
C THR A 119 21.91 6.95 -3.95
N ASP A 120 22.18 7.43 -5.17
CA ASP A 120 21.43 8.54 -5.77
C ASP A 120 19.96 8.17 -5.99
N LEU A 121 19.70 6.93 -6.43
CA LEU A 121 18.36 6.40 -6.60
C LEU A 121 17.60 6.29 -5.27
N LEU A 122 18.24 5.80 -4.22
CA LEU A 122 17.62 5.76 -2.89
C LEU A 122 17.30 7.15 -2.37
N SER A 123 18.23 8.08 -2.51
CA SER A 123 18.04 9.48 -2.12
C SER A 123 16.87 10.11 -2.88
N LEU A 124 16.75 9.81 -4.17
CA LEU A 124 15.63 10.25 -5.00
C LEU A 124 14.29 9.66 -4.50
N ILE A 125 14.24 8.34 -4.27
CA ILE A 125 13.03 7.66 -3.83
C ILE A 125 12.54 8.26 -2.50
N PHE A 126 13.42 8.38 -1.51
CA PHE A 126 13.05 8.96 -0.22
C PHE A 126 12.71 10.45 -0.34
N GLY A 127 13.43 11.21 -1.16
CA GLY A 127 13.13 12.61 -1.45
C GLY A 127 11.73 12.79 -2.05
N LEU A 128 11.36 11.96 -3.04
CA LEU A 128 10.03 11.97 -3.64
C LEU A 128 8.94 11.57 -2.64
N CYS A 129 9.19 10.59 -1.78
CA CYS A 129 8.26 10.19 -0.73
C CYS A 129 8.03 11.33 0.27
N ILE A 130 9.09 12.02 0.71
CA ILE A 130 8.98 13.17 1.62
C ILE A 130 8.23 14.31 0.95
N ALA A 131 8.62 14.70 -0.27
CA ALA A 131 7.96 15.77 -1.01
C ALA A 131 6.47 15.48 -1.26
N GLY A 132 6.14 14.23 -1.64
CA GLY A 132 4.77 13.76 -1.80
C GLY A 132 3.98 13.82 -0.50
N SER A 133 4.59 13.44 0.63
CA SER A 133 3.95 13.49 1.95
C SER A 133 3.63 14.93 2.36
N VAL A 134 4.56 15.86 2.16
CA VAL A 134 4.34 17.29 2.43
C VAL A 134 3.19 17.84 1.58
N LEU A 135 3.18 17.49 0.29
CA LEU A 135 2.09 17.89 -0.60
C LEU A 135 0.74 17.31 -0.16
N GLN A 136 0.69 16.04 0.26
CA GLN A 136 -0.54 15.42 0.75
C GLN A 136 -1.05 16.07 2.03
N ILE A 137 -0.15 16.40 2.98
CA ILE A 137 -0.51 17.12 4.21
C ILE A 137 -1.07 18.50 3.86
N ALA A 138 -0.42 19.24 2.93
CA ALA A 138 -0.88 20.57 2.50
C ALA A 138 -2.24 20.51 1.79
N LEU A 139 -2.53 19.44 1.05
CA LEU A 139 -3.82 19.24 0.35
C LEU A 139 -4.93 18.70 1.27
N SER A 140 -4.58 18.08 2.41
CA SER A 140 -5.52 17.46 3.33
C SER A 140 -6.72 18.35 3.72
N PRO A 141 -6.55 19.65 4.09
CA PRO A 141 -7.67 20.50 4.44
C PRO A 141 -8.63 20.81 3.28
N PHE A 142 -8.19 20.60 2.04
CA PHE A 142 -9.03 20.81 0.85
C PHE A 142 -9.87 19.57 0.47
N ILE A 143 -9.54 18.41 1.01
CA ILE A 143 -10.25 17.15 0.71
C ILE A 143 -11.76 17.23 0.98
N PRO A 144 -12.26 17.83 2.08
CA PRO A 144 -13.70 17.96 2.30
C PRO A 144 -14.42 18.76 1.20
N LYS A 145 -13.74 19.75 0.62
CA LYS A 145 -14.26 20.55 -0.51
C LYS A 145 -14.23 19.73 -1.81
N LEU A 146 -13.18 18.91 -2.01
CA LEU A 146 -13.04 18.03 -3.16
C LEU A 146 -14.06 16.89 -3.16
N LYS A 147 -14.58 16.47 -2.00
CA LYS A 147 -15.62 15.41 -1.92
C LYS A 147 -16.83 15.70 -2.81
N LYS A 148 -17.14 16.96 -3.09
CA LYS A 148 -18.22 17.33 -4.00
C LYS A 148 -17.95 16.91 -5.45
N PHE A 149 -16.68 16.83 -5.86
CA PHE A 149 -16.25 16.45 -7.20
C PHE A 149 -15.86 14.96 -7.29
N ILE A 150 -15.41 14.37 -6.16
CA ILE A 150 -15.06 12.94 -6.09
C ILE A 150 -16.34 12.15 -5.89
N THR A 151 -17.03 11.89 -7.01
CA THR A 151 -18.22 11.05 -7.02
C THR A 151 -17.83 9.57 -6.93
N PRO A 152 -18.74 8.66 -6.54
CA PRO A 152 -18.50 7.21 -6.59
C PRO A 152 -18.05 6.72 -7.96
N LEU A 153 -18.52 7.35 -9.04
CA LEU A 153 -18.10 7.05 -10.41
C LEU A 153 -16.61 7.34 -10.62
N VAL A 154 -16.13 8.52 -10.19
CA VAL A 154 -14.72 8.89 -10.31
C VAL A 154 -13.85 7.93 -9.51
N THR A 155 -14.25 7.60 -8.28
CA THR A 155 -13.55 6.61 -7.45
C THR A 155 -13.49 5.25 -8.13
N GLY A 156 -14.61 4.78 -8.70
CA GLY A 156 -14.68 3.52 -9.45
C GLY A 156 -13.73 3.51 -10.65
N ILE A 157 -13.69 4.57 -11.44
CA ILE A 157 -12.78 4.70 -12.60
C ILE A 157 -11.31 4.63 -12.13
N VAL A 158 -10.94 5.37 -11.07
CA VAL A 158 -9.57 5.37 -10.54
C VAL A 158 -9.17 3.97 -10.06
N VAL A 159 -10.00 3.33 -9.25
CA VAL A 159 -9.71 1.96 -8.73
C VAL A 159 -9.59 0.96 -9.87
N THR A 160 -10.48 1.02 -10.86
CA THR A 160 -10.41 0.15 -12.05
C THR A 160 -9.13 0.39 -12.85
N SER A 161 -8.75 1.66 -13.06
CA SER A 161 -7.52 2.01 -13.79
C SER A 161 -6.27 1.49 -13.07
N ILE A 162 -6.23 1.58 -11.74
CA ILE A 162 -5.15 0.99 -10.93
C ILE A 162 -5.13 -0.53 -11.11
N GLY A 163 -6.28 -1.19 -10.98
CA GLY A 163 -6.39 -2.63 -11.16
C GLY A 163 -5.89 -3.09 -12.52
N VAL A 164 -6.30 -2.43 -13.60
CA VAL A 164 -5.83 -2.74 -14.96
C VAL A 164 -4.33 -2.53 -15.10
N SER A 165 -3.77 -1.48 -14.52
CA SER A 165 -2.32 -1.22 -14.54
C SER A 165 -1.52 -2.31 -13.81
N LEU A 166 -2.08 -2.86 -12.74
CA LEU A 166 -1.46 -3.93 -11.97
C LEU A 166 -1.53 -5.31 -12.64
N ILE A 167 -2.39 -5.53 -13.62
CA ILE A 167 -2.46 -6.80 -14.37
C ILE A 167 -1.11 -7.11 -15.01
N LYS A 168 -0.47 -6.11 -15.62
CA LYS A 168 0.86 -6.31 -16.25
C LYS A 168 1.90 -6.76 -15.22
N VAL A 169 1.90 -6.16 -14.04
CA VAL A 169 2.81 -6.51 -12.93
C VAL A 169 2.52 -7.94 -12.46
N ALA A 170 1.25 -8.24 -12.19
CA ALA A 170 0.83 -9.57 -11.75
C ALA A 170 1.20 -10.67 -12.76
N MET A 171 1.02 -10.43 -14.06
CA MET A 171 1.43 -11.40 -15.10
C MET A 171 2.93 -11.60 -15.15
N THR A 172 3.70 -10.55 -14.91
CA THR A 172 5.16 -10.64 -14.83
C THR A 172 5.61 -11.44 -13.60
N ASP A 173 5.00 -11.19 -12.46
CA ASP A 173 5.31 -11.89 -11.20
C ASP A 173 4.90 -13.36 -11.26
N LEU A 174 3.73 -13.67 -11.84
CA LEU A 174 3.29 -15.04 -12.15
C LEU A 174 4.29 -15.82 -13.02
N ALA A 175 4.94 -15.11 -13.94
CA ALA A 175 5.97 -15.72 -14.79
C ALA A 175 7.32 -15.91 -14.09
N GLY A 176 7.46 -15.50 -12.83
CA GLY A 176 8.67 -15.63 -12.01
C GLY A 176 9.43 -14.32 -11.76
N GLY A 177 8.92 -13.18 -12.27
CA GLY A 177 9.56 -11.87 -12.19
C GLY A 177 10.55 -11.59 -13.30
N LEU A 178 10.75 -10.31 -13.66
CA LEU A 178 11.56 -9.87 -14.80
C LEU A 178 13.03 -10.32 -14.75
N ALA A 179 13.57 -10.52 -13.54
CA ALA A 179 14.96 -10.91 -13.31
C ALA A 179 15.17 -12.44 -13.22
N ALA A 180 14.14 -13.26 -13.35
CA ALA A 180 14.27 -14.70 -13.22
C ALA A 180 14.80 -15.31 -14.52
N GLU A 181 15.87 -16.11 -14.44
CA GLU A 181 16.40 -16.89 -15.57
C GLU A 181 15.36 -17.86 -16.15
N SER A 182 14.43 -18.30 -15.31
CA SER A 182 13.31 -19.19 -15.66
C SER A 182 12.01 -18.45 -15.96
N PHE A 183 12.06 -17.19 -16.40
CA PHE A 183 10.89 -16.39 -16.72
C PHE A 183 9.95 -17.13 -17.70
N GLY A 184 8.67 -17.22 -17.33
CA GLY A 184 7.65 -17.90 -18.14
C GLY A 184 7.73 -19.43 -18.14
N SER A 185 8.56 -20.04 -17.29
CA SER A 185 8.61 -21.49 -17.19
C SER A 185 7.28 -22.08 -16.70
N PRO A 186 6.88 -23.30 -17.14
CA PRO A 186 5.67 -23.96 -16.67
C PRO A 186 5.62 -24.13 -15.15
N PHE A 187 6.78 -24.27 -14.51
CA PHE A 187 6.90 -24.39 -13.05
C PHE A 187 6.52 -23.08 -12.34
N ASN A 188 7.02 -21.94 -12.82
CA ASN A 188 6.67 -20.62 -12.26
C ASN A 188 5.18 -20.32 -12.43
N LEU A 189 4.63 -20.61 -13.62
CA LEU A 189 3.21 -20.44 -13.89
C LEU A 189 2.34 -21.33 -13.00
N PHE A 190 2.76 -22.56 -12.76
CA PHE A 190 2.06 -23.47 -11.86
C PHE A 190 2.08 -22.97 -10.41
N LEU A 191 3.24 -22.53 -9.91
CA LEU A 191 3.36 -21.98 -8.57
C LEU A 191 2.56 -20.67 -8.38
N GLY A 192 2.49 -19.83 -9.40
CA GLY A 192 1.75 -18.58 -9.34
C GLY A 192 0.23 -18.76 -9.40
N LEU A 193 -0.26 -19.90 -9.90
CA LEU A 193 -1.68 -20.23 -9.99
C LEU A 193 -2.19 -21.12 -8.84
N ALA A 194 -1.29 -21.70 -8.04
CA ALA A 194 -1.62 -22.57 -6.91
C ALA A 194 -1.86 -21.78 -5.63
#